data_d748b9cec8f7e76096de40127919c750
#
_entry.id   d748b9cec8f7e76096de40127919c750
#
_cell.length_a   1.000
_cell.length_b   1.000
_cell.length_c   1.000
_cell.angle_alpha   90.00
_cell.angle_beta   90.00
_cell.angle_gamma   90.00
#
_symmetry.space_group_name_H-M   'P 1'
#
loop_
_entity.id
_entity.type
_entity.pdbx_description
1 polymer ?
#
loop_
_entity_poly.entity_id
_entity_poly.type
_entity_poly.pdbx_seq_one_letter_code
_entity_poly.pdbx_strand_id
1 'polypeptide(L)'
;MIEQLIREKIKNFFKEYSCIEERENYLTFKIGDSILSIEILSGKEILDRNAILNSALKALAKFEYSNKVYLALPKVYASIIDGEILQNHGLGLLTYDEKEVKEVIPAKFIKKQLLTKENYERKIEELKIELKKLKENHMLLKSTVDTLKNEVEKLKKGLIKVPLIKEEKITEVKPQPKLEASINGLPSFFKNNPWLEVLAKRGKEPETYGS
;
A
#
# COMPACT_ATOMS: atom_id res chain seq x y z
N MET A 1 12.36 32.61 -9.23
CA MET A 1 13.40 32.98 -10.22
C MET A 1 14.41 31.86 -10.48
N ILE A 2 15.11 31.31 -9.47
CA ILE A 2 16.13 30.23 -9.65
C ILE A 2 15.52 28.95 -10.26
N GLU A 3 14.36 28.53 -9.80
CA GLU A 3 13.69 27.32 -10.29
C GLU A 3 13.29 27.40 -11.76
N GLN A 4 12.87 28.56 -12.22
CA GLN A 4 12.56 28.79 -13.63
C GLN A 4 13.82 28.68 -14.49
N LEU A 5 14.94 29.23 -14.02
CA LEU A 5 16.23 29.13 -14.69
C LEU A 5 16.69 27.66 -14.81
N ILE A 6 16.50 26.85 -13.76
CA ILE A 6 16.84 25.41 -13.78
C ILE A 6 15.98 24.69 -14.82
N ARG A 7 14.66 24.92 -14.85
CA ARG A 7 13.77 24.33 -15.84
C ARG A 7 14.18 24.69 -17.27
N GLU A 8 14.52 25.94 -17.53
CA GLU A 8 15.01 26.39 -18.84
C GLU A 8 16.31 25.68 -19.23
N LYS A 9 17.25 25.50 -18.31
CA LYS A 9 18.48 24.76 -18.56
C LYS A 9 18.21 23.29 -18.88
N ILE A 10 17.32 22.65 -18.15
CA ILE A 10 16.93 21.28 -18.44
C ILE A 10 16.23 21.17 -19.79
N LYS A 11 15.37 22.14 -20.15
CA LYS A 11 14.76 22.20 -21.48
C LYS A 11 15.81 22.36 -22.58
N ASN A 12 16.80 23.21 -22.35
CA ASN A 12 17.90 23.39 -23.30
C ASN A 12 18.78 22.14 -23.44
N PHE A 13 18.98 21.39 -22.37
CA PHE A 13 19.69 20.11 -22.41
C PHE A 13 18.91 19.07 -23.24
N PHE A 14 17.57 19.06 -23.16
CA PHE A 14 16.69 18.19 -23.94
C PHE A 14 16.01 18.92 -25.11
N LYS A 15 16.67 19.89 -25.74
CA LYS A 15 16.12 20.72 -26.83
C LYS A 15 15.59 19.96 -28.05
N GLU A 16 16.08 18.73 -28.25
CA GLU A 16 15.63 17.85 -29.34
C GLU A 16 14.25 17.22 -29.08
N TYR A 17 13.73 17.37 -27.86
CA TYR A 17 12.48 16.76 -27.42
C TYR A 17 11.40 17.83 -27.19
N SER A 18 10.16 17.52 -27.50
CA SER A 18 9.08 18.47 -27.25
C SER A 18 8.61 18.37 -25.80
N CYS A 19 8.66 19.50 -25.08
CA CYS A 19 8.10 19.58 -23.74
C CYS A 19 6.57 19.60 -23.83
N ILE A 20 5.89 18.58 -23.24
CA ILE A 20 4.43 18.43 -23.27
C ILE A 20 3.78 18.86 -21.96
N GLU A 21 4.48 18.76 -20.85
CA GLU A 21 3.98 19.19 -19.54
C GLU A 21 5.12 19.83 -18.72
N GLU A 22 4.80 20.96 -18.11
CA GLU A 22 5.68 21.68 -17.21
C GLU A 22 4.94 22.00 -15.92
N ARG A 23 5.51 21.56 -14.81
CA ARG A 23 5.08 21.95 -13.47
C ARG A 23 6.28 22.44 -12.66
N GLU A 24 6.00 22.92 -11.48
CA GLU A 24 7.01 23.49 -10.60
C GLU A 24 8.17 22.53 -10.34
N ASN A 25 7.86 21.26 -10.08
CA ASN A 25 8.84 20.24 -9.68
C ASN A 25 9.09 19.16 -10.74
N TYR A 26 8.47 19.24 -11.92
CA TYR A 26 8.76 18.28 -12.95
C TYR A 26 8.52 18.77 -14.38
N LEU A 27 9.19 18.12 -15.31
CA LEU A 27 9.07 18.31 -16.75
C LEU A 27 8.78 16.96 -17.41
N THR A 28 7.93 17.00 -18.44
CA THR A 28 7.66 15.83 -19.27
C THR A 28 7.91 16.16 -20.74
N PHE A 29 8.66 15.32 -21.41
CA PHE A 29 9.03 15.46 -22.81
C PHE A 29 8.50 14.28 -23.62
N LYS A 30 8.20 14.55 -24.88
CA LYS A 30 7.82 13.54 -25.87
C LYS A 30 8.96 13.33 -26.87
N ILE A 31 9.28 12.07 -27.14
CA ILE A 31 10.31 11.61 -28.09
C ILE A 31 9.65 10.56 -28.98
N GLY A 32 9.11 10.97 -30.14
CA GLY A 32 8.29 10.07 -30.95
C GLY A 32 7.11 9.55 -30.14
N ASP A 33 7.02 8.22 -29.95
CA ASP A 33 5.98 7.59 -29.14
C ASP A 33 6.38 7.37 -27.66
N SER A 34 7.56 7.82 -27.28
CA SER A 34 8.09 7.62 -25.93
C SER A 34 7.94 8.89 -25.08
N ILE A 35 7.73 8.69 -23.79
CA ILE A 35 7.62 9.75 -22.81
C ILE A 35 8.83 9.70 -21.88
N LEU A 36 9.44 10.86 -21.69
CA LEU A 36 10.53 11.08 -20.73
C LEU A 36 10.04 12.04 -19.67
N SER A 37 10.14 11.67 -18.39
CA SER A 37 9.81 12.52 -17.26
C SER A 37 11.03 12.84 -16.42
N ILE A 38 11.10 14.05 -15.92
CA ILE A 38 12.18 14.54 -15.07
C ILE A 38 11.57 15.11 -13.81
N GLU A 39 11.85 14.52 -12.66
CA GLU A 39 11.55 15.10 -11.35
C GLU A 39 12.67 16.03 -10.94
N ILE A 40 12.34 17.25 -10.56
CA ILE A 40 13.31 18.29 -10.21
C ILE A 40 13.23 18.56 -8.71
N LEU A 41 14.31 18.28 -8.00
CA LEU A 41 14.46 18.67 -6.62
C LEU A 41 15.02 20.10 -6.56
N SER A 42 14.22 21.07 -6.11
CA SER A 42 14.65 22.47 -6.02
C SER A 42 15.55 22.68 -4.80
N GLY A 43 16.49 23.65 -4.94
CA GLY A 43 17.46 23.95 -3.87
C GLY A 43 16.88 24.43 -2.54
N LYS A 44 15.59 24.76 -2.48
CA LYS A 44 14.92 25.20 -1.27
C LYS A 44 14.51 24.07 -0.32
N GLU A 45 14.33 22.85 -0.87
CA GLU A 45 13.84 21.68 -0.12
C GLU A 45 14.98 20.82 0.44
N ILE A 46 16.23 21.22 0.31
CA ILE A 46 17.39 20.32 0.25
C ILE A 46 18.10 20.08 1.56
N LEU A 47 17.60 20.44 2.65
CA LEU A 47 18.35 20.19 3.89
C LEU A 47 18.09 18.79 4.50
N ASP A 48 17.17 18.00 3.92
CA ASP A 48 16.76 16.73 4.51
C ASP A 48 16.95 15.57 3.52
N ARG A 49 17.62 14.52 3.98
CA ARG A 49 17.74 13.22 3.28
C ARG A 49 16.38 12.67 2.87
N ASN A 50 15.34 12.93 3.66
CA ASN A 50 13.98 12.52 3.37
C ASN A 50 13.40 13.26 2.15
N ALA A 51 13.74 14.51 1.90
CA ALA A 51 13.31 15.24 0.72
C ALA A 51 13.86 14.60 -0.57
N ILE A 52 15.14 14.21 -0.55
CA ILE A 52 15.78 13.50 -1.67
C ILE A 52 15.10 12.15 -1.92
N LEU A 53 14.86 11.38 -0.86
CA LEU A 53 14.18 10.08 -0.94
C LEU A 53 12.75 10.24 -1.48
N ASN A 54 12.00 11.22 -0.98
CA ASN A 54 10.65 11.49 -1.45
C ASN A 54 10.62 11.88 -2.94
N SER A 55 11.58 12.69 -3.40
CA SER A 55 11.69 13.04 -4.82
C SER A 55 12.08 11.83 -5.67
N ALA A 56 12.95 10.95 -5.18
CA ALA A 56 13.29 9.71 -5.86
C ALA A 56 12.06 8.79 -5.97
N LEU A 57 11.26 8.66 -4.91
CA LEU A 57 10.00 7.89 -4.92
C LEU A 57 8.98 8.49 -5.89
N LYS A 58 8.84 9.83 -5.92
CA LYS A 58 7.98 10.52 -6.90
C LYS A 58 8.46 10.27 -8.33
N ALA A 59 9.78 10.30 -8.56
CA ALA A 59 10.36 9.99 -9.85
C ALA A 59 10.07 8.53 -10.25
N LEU A 60 10.26 7.56 -9.35
CA LEU A 60 9.95 6.15 -9.60
C LEU A 60 8.47 5.92 -9.94
N ALA A 61 7.55 6.62 -9.28
CA ALA A 61 6.12 6.54 -9.59
C ALA A 61 5.82 6.98 -11.05
N LYS A 62 6.62 7.88 -11.63
CA LYS A 62 6.45 8.32 -13.02
C LYS A 62 6.77 7.24 -14.05
N PHE A 63 7.43 6.15 -13.66
CA PHE A 63 7.56 4.99 -14.53
C PHE A 63 6.20 4.37 -14.91
N GLU A 64 5.13 4.69 -14.22
CA GLU A 64 3.80 4.24 -14.60
C GLU A 64 3.38 4.75 -16.00
N TYR A 65 3.77 5.96 -16.39
CA TYR A 65 3.39 6.59 -17.66
C TYR A 65 4.57 7.05 -18.52
N SER A 66 5.82 6.92 -18.06
CA SER A 66 7.02 7.36 -18.77
C SER A 66 7.94 6.20 -19.11
N ASN A 67 8.55 6.26 -20.30
CA ASN A 67 9.51 5.25 -20.76
C ASN A 67 10.91 5.47 -20.19
N LYS A 68 11.27 6.74 -19.92
CA LYS A 68 12.49 7.14 -19.24
C LYS A 68 12.16 8.10 -18.12
N VAL A 69 12.83 7.95 -16.99
CA VAL A 69 12.64 8.86 -15.86
C VAL A 69 13.99 9.29 -15.32
N TYR A 70 14.12 10.58 -15.08
CA TYR A 70 15.28 11.17 -14.44
C TYR A 70 14.90 11.85 -13.13
N LEU A 71 15.83 11.82 -12.19
CA LEU A 71 15.86 12.70 -11.05
C LEU A 71 16.90 13.78 -11.29
N ALA A 72 16.50 15.04 -11.25
CA ALA A 72 17.40 16.19 -11.37
C ALA A 72 17.61 16.84 -10.00
N LEU A 73 18.86 16.99 -9.59
CA LEU A 73 19.23 17.57 -8.31
C LEU A 73 20.47 18.46 -8.43
N PRO A 74 20.67 19.39 -7.49
CA PRO A 74 21.87 20.19 -7.44
C PRO A 74 23.11 19.33 -7.31
N LYS A 75 24.17 19.68 -8.01
CA LYS A 75 25.46 18.96 -8.06
C LYS A 75 26.04 18.63 -6.68
N VAL A 76 25.86 19.52 -5.71
CA VAL A 76 26.37 19.35 -4.34
C VAL A 76 25.78 18.13 -3.63
N TYR A 77 24.62 17.63 -4.07
CA TYR A 77 23.94 16.49 -3.46
C TYR A 77 24.13 15.17 -4.21
N ALA A 78 24.83 15.20 -5.34
CA ALA A 78 25.09 13.99 -6.13
C ALA A 78 25.84 12.90 -5.35
N SER A 79 26.70 13.30 -4.42
CA SER A 79 27.47 12.37 -3.59
C SER A 79 26.65 11.70 -2.45
N ILE A 80 25.47 12.19 -2.17
CA ILE A 80 24.60 11.64 -1.10
C ILE A 80 23.79 10.46 -1.62
N ILE A 81 23.59 10.39 -2.94
CA ILE A 81 22.76 9.37 -3.57
C ILE A 81 23.64 8.21 -4.02
N ASP A 82 23.22 7.01 -3.64
CA ASP A 82 23.82 5.79 -4.16
C ASP A 82 23.40 5.59 -5.62
N GLY A 83 24.38 5.78 -6.54
CA GLY A 83 24.17 5.67 -7.97
C GLY A 83 23.78 4.25 -8.40
N GLU A 84 24.27 3.21 -7.72
CA GLU A 84 23.95 1.83 -8.05
C GLU A 84 22.46 1.54 -7.80
N ILE A 85 21.90 2.06 -6.72
CA ILE A 85 20.47 1.91 -6.41
C ILE A 85 19.63 2.53 -7.52
N LEU A 86 19.96 3.76 -7.96
CA LEU A 86 19.22 4.42 -9.03
C LEU A 86 19.30 3.62 -10.34
N GLN A 87 20.49 3.15 -10.68
CA GLN A 87 20.75 2.40 -11.90
C GLN A 87 20.02 1.04 -11.92
N ASN A 88 19.97 0.37 -10.77
CA ASN A 88 19.24 -0.90 -10.60
C ASN A 88 17.73 -0.72 -10.82
N HIS A 89 17.17 0.40 -10.39
CA HIS A 89 15.78 0.76 -10.63
C HIS A 89 15.51 1.43 -11.97
N GLY A 90 16.56 1.63 -12.79
CA GLY A 90 16.45 2.24 -14.12
C GLY A 90 16.25 3.75 -14.11
N LEU A 91 16.36 4.40 -12.95
CA LEU A 91 16.22 5.84 -12.78
C LEU A 91 17.53 6.53 -13.19
N GLY A 92 17.44 7.50 -14.10
CA GLY A 92 18.56 8.34 -14.47
C GLY A 92 18.80 9.47 -13.47
N LEU A 93 20.02 9.97 -13.43
CA LEU A 93 20.42 11.08 -12.58
C LEU A 93 20.96 12.24 -13.41
N LEU A 94 20.32 13.39 -13.29
CA LEU A 94 20.80 14.66 -13.78
C LEU A 94 21.30 15.49 -12.60
N THR A 95 22.43 16.13 -12.79
CA THR A 95 22.90 17.14 -11.84
C THR A 95 22.89 18.50 -12.51
N TYR A 96 22.57 19.52 -11.74
CA TYR A 96 22.58 20.89 -12.22
C TYR A 96 23.33 21.81 -11.24
N ASP A 97 23.93 22.83 -11.81
CA ASP A 97 24.51 23.97 -11.10
C ASP A 97 24.13 25.30 -11.78
N GLU A 98 24.73 26.39 -11.34
CA GLU A 98 24.49 27.70 -11.96
C GLU A 98 24.92 27.78 -13.42
N LYS A 99 25.80 26.90 -13.89
CA LYS A 99 26.40 26.95 -15.24
C LYS A 99 25.78 25.95 -16.18
N GLU A 100 25.64 24.69 -15.76
CA GLU A 100 25.32 23.58 -16.67
C GLU A 100 24.38 22.53 -16.01
N VAL A 101 23.81 21.70 -16.90
CA VAL A 101 23.13 20.43 -16.53
C VAL A 101 23.98 19.30 -17.09
N LYS A 102 24.23 18.28 -16.25
CA LYS A 102 24.98 17.08 -16.64
C LYS A 102 24.20 15.82 -16.37
N GLU A 103 24.22 14.89 -17.30
CA GLU A 103 23.77 13.53 -17.08
C GLU A 103 24.89 12.75 -16.38
N VAL A 104 24.63 12.30 -15.16
CA VAL A 104 25.56 11.49 -14.34
C VAL A 104 25.26 10.02 -14.51
N ILE A 105 23.99 9.66 -14.53
CA ILE A 105 23.51 8.29 -14.73
C ILE A 105 22.47 8.31 -15.84
N PRO A 106 22.63 7.57 -16.92
CA PRO A 106 21.65 7.49 -17.98
C PRO A 106 20.41 6.71 -17.51
N ALA A 107 19.22 7.23 -17.83
CA ALA A 107 17.98 6.53 -17.54
C ALA A 107 17.83 5.31 -18.44
N LYS A 108 17.43 4.18 -17.82
CA LYS A 108 17.06 2.98 -18.57
C LYS A 108 15.78 3.22 -19.35
N PHE A 109 15.75 2.82 -20.60
CA PHE A 109 14.54 2.82 -21.40
C PHE A 109 13.69 1.61 -21.03
N ILE A 110 12.51 1.87 -20.46
CA ILE A 110 11.52 0.83 -20.17
C ILE A 110 10.53 0.81 -21.33
N LYS A 111 10.61 -0.25 -22.15
CA LYS A 111 9.64 -0.45 -23.23
C LYS A 111 8.28 -0.75 -22.61
N LYS A 112 7.45 0.27 -22.47
CA LYS A 112 6.04 0.07 -22.16
C LYS A 112 5.35 -0.31 -23.45
N GLN A 113 4.53 -1.34 -23.38
CA GLN A 113 3.46 -1.43 -24.35
C GLN A 113 2.57 -0.22 -24.08
N LEU A 114 2.61 0.76 -24.96
CA LEU A 114 1.63 1.85 -24.95
C LEU A 114 0.28 1.16 -24.88
N LEU A 115 -0.39 1.32 -23.75
CA LEU A 115 -1.77 0.88 -23.65
C LEU A 115 -2.53 1.71 -24.70
N THR A 116 -2.74 1.12 -25.86
CA THR A 116 -3.53 1.73 -26.92
C THR A 116 -4.91 2.05 -26.35
N LYS A 117 -5.60 3.03 -26.93
CA LYS A 117 -6.97 3.36 -26.52
C LYS A 117 -7.84 2.11 -26.38
N GLU A 118 -7.65 1.13 -27.25
CA GLU A 118 -8.29 -0.18 -27.24
C GLU A 118 -7.98 -1.01 -25.97
N ASN A 119 -6.73 -0.96 -25.48
CA ASN A 119 -6.34 -1.63 -24.24
C ASN A 119 -6.97 -0.97 -23.00
N TYR A 120 -7.09 0.36 -23.00
CA TYR A 120 -7.82 1.07 -21.94
C TYR A 120 -9.31 0.75 -21.98
N GLU A 121 -9.93 0.74 -23.16
CA GLU A 121 -11.34 0.40 -23.33
C GLU A 121 -11.61 -1.04 -22.87
N ARG A 122 -10.74 -1.99 -23.23
CA ARG A 122 -10.82 -3.37 -22.75
C ARG A 122 -10.72 -3.45 -21.23
N LYS A 123 -9.76 -2.75 -20.63
CA LYS A 123 -9.57 -2.74 -19.17
C LYS A 123 -10.75 -2.12 -18.43
N ILE A 124 -11.32 -1.05 -18.99
CA ILE A 124 -12.55 -0.42 -18.46
C ILE A 124 -13.71 -1.41 -18.52
N GLU A 125 -13.85 -2.18 -19.60
CA GLU A 125 -14.93 -3.17 -19.72
C GLU A 125 -14.74 -4.33 -18.75
N GLU A 126 -13.52 -4.84 -18.58
CA GLU A 126 -13.20 -5.84 -17.56
C GLU A 126 -13.58 -5.36 -16.15
N LEU A 127 -13.17 -4.12 -15.80
CA LEU A 127 -13.49 -3.54 -14.49
C LEU A 127 -15.00 -3.34 -14.29
N LYS A 128 -15.75 -3.00 -15.33
CA LYS A 128 -17.22 -2.92 -15.24
C LYS A 128 -17.86 -4.27 -14.95
N ILE A 129 -17.37 -5.34 -15.59
CA ILE A 129 -17.84 -6.71 -15.35
C ILE A 129 -17.54 -7.14 -13.91
N GLU A 130 -16.33 -6.88 -13.41
CA GLU A 130 -15.95 -7.17 -12.03
C GLU A 130 -16.82 -6.39 -11.02
N LEU A 131 -17.05 -5.12 -11.28
CA LEU A 131 -17.89 -4.26 -10.44
C LEU A 131 -19.34 -4.75 -10.41
N LYS A 132 -19.85 -5.26 -11.54
CA LYS A 132 -21.19 -5.87 -11.58
C LYS A 132 -21.26 -7.13 -10.74
N LYS A 133 -20.29 -8.05 -10.86
CA LYS A 133 -20.18 -9.26 -10.03
C LYS A 133 -20.08 -8.92 -8.54
N LEU A 134 -19.28 -7.90 -8.20
CA LEU A 134 -19.14 -7.48 -6.81
C LEU A 134 -20.45 -6.94 -6.23
N LYS A 135 -21.21 -6.17 -7.02
CA LYS A 135 -22.55 -5.69 -6.62
C LYS A 135 -23.53 -6.84 -6.42
N GLU A 136 -23.54 -7.83 -7.29
CA GLU A 136 -24.38 -9.02 -7.17
C GLU A 136 -24.04 -9.81 -5.90
N ASN A 137 -22.76 -10.05 -5.64
CA ASN A 137 -22.28 -10.70 -4.41
C ASN A 137 -22.64 -9.91 -3.14
N HIS A 138 -22.54 -8.58 -3.21
CA HIS A 138 -22.92 -7.72 -2.09
C HIS A 138 -24.43 -7.81 -1.80
N MET A 139 -25.27 -7.84 -2.82
CA MET A 139 -26.70 -8.02 -2.66
C MET A 139 -27.06 -9.39 -2.05
N LEU A 140 -26.40 -10.45 -2.51
CA LEU A 140 -26.56 -11.79 -1.96
C LEU A 140 -26.15 -11.84 -0.48
N LEU A 141 -24.99 -11.26 -0.17
CA LEU A 141 -24.51 -11.20 1.22
C LEU A 141 -25.47 -10.42 2.11
N LYS A 142 -25.99 -9.30 1.65
CA LYS A 142 -26.98 -8.51 2.39
C LYS A 142 -28.25 -9.34 2.66
N SER A 143 -28.76 -10.04 1.66
CA SER A 143 -29.93 -10.92 1.79
C SER A 143 -29.69 -12.03 2.81
N THR A 144 -28.52 -12.67 2.80
CA THR A 144 -28.17 -13.71 3.79
C THR A 144 -28.05 -13.15 5.20
N VAL A 145 -27.46 -11.96 5.36
CA VAL A 145 -27.39 -11.28 6.67
C VAL A 145 -28.79 -10.96 7.19
N ASP A 146 -29.70 -10.48 6.34
CA ASP A 146 -31.07 -10.18 6.76
C ASP A 146 -31.84 -11.45 7.15
N THR A 147 -31.62 -12.56 6.43
CA THR A 147 -32.19 -13.87 6.76
C THR A 147 -31.68 -14.34 8.14
N LEU A 148 -30.37 -14.30 8.37
CA LEU A 148 -29.77 -14.68 9.64
C LEU A 148 -30.25 -13.81 10.80
N LYS A 149 -30.42 -12.50 10.60
CA LYS A 149 -31.01 -11.61 11.61
C LYS A 149 -32.41 -12.05 11.99
N ASN A 150 -33.24 -12.37 11.00
CA ASN A 150 -34.61 -12.84 11.24
C ASN A 150 -34.64 -14.19 12.01
N GLU A 151 -33.72 -15.11 11.70
CA GLU A 151 -33.58 -16.37 12.42
C GLU A 151 -33.15 -16.16 13.88
N VAL A 152 -32.14 -15.29 14.08
CA VAL A 152 -31.72 -14.93 15.45
C VAL A 152 -32.86 -14.31 16.27
N GLU A 153 -33.66 -13.43 15.66
CA GLU A 153 -34.84 -12.88 16.33
C GLU A 153 -35.90 -13.94 16.69
N LYS A 154 -36.15 -14.88 15.77
CA LYS A 154 -37.05 -16.01 16.03
C LYS A 154 -36.55 -16.86 17.19
N LEU A 155 -35.26 -17.18 17.23
CA LEU A 155 -34.65 -17.94 18.30
C LEU A 155 -34.73 -17.19 19.65
N LYS A 156 -34.43 -15.88 19.66
CA LYS A 156 -34.60 -15.07 20.89
C LYS A 156 -36.03 -15.07 21.41
N LYS A 157 -37.03 -14.93 20.54
CA LYS A 157 -38.43 -14.99 20.90
C LYS A 157 -38.86 -16.39 21.36
N GLY A 158 -38.23 -17.45 20.82
CA GLY A 158 -38.44 -18.83 21.26
C GLY A 158 -37.87 -19.13 22.65
N LEU A 159 -36.71 -18.58 22.96
CA LEU A 159 -36.05 -18.73 24.26
C LEU A 159 -36.79 -18.02 25.41
N ILE A 160 -37.54 -16.95 25.14
CA ILE A 160 -38.35 -16.23 26.16
C ILE A 160 -39.57 -17.06 26.60
N LYS A 161 -39.94 -18.12 25.88
CA LYS A 161 -41.07 -19.00 26.22
C LYS A 161 -40.68 -20.23 27.03
N VAL A 162 -39.44 -20.36 27.48
CA VAL A 162 -39.07 -21.41 28.42
C VAL A 162 -39.62 -20.97 29.79
N PRO A 163 -40.58 -21.70 30.38
CA PRO A 163 -41.11 -21.35 31.70
C PRO A 163 -39.96 -21.44 32.70
N LEU A 164 -39.81 -20.39 33.51
CA LEU A 164 -38.93 -20.38 34.67
C LEU A 164 -39.20 -21.63 35.50
N ILE A 165 -38.33 -22.63 35.42
CA ILE A 165 -38.33 -23.77 36.34
C ILE A 165 -38.09 -23.17 37.72
N LYS A 166 -39.08 -23.33 38.58
CA LYS A 166 -39.00 -22.90 39.99
C LYS A 166 -37.71 -23.43 40.59
N GLU A 167 -36.95 -22.54 41.23
CA GLU A 167 -35.76 -22.88 42.00
C GLU A 167 -36.12 -23.97 43.03
N GLU A 168 -35.84 -25.23 42.70
CA GLU A 168 -35.71 -26.25 43.73
C GLU A 168 -34.38 -26.04 44.45
N LYS A 169 -34.46 -25.96 45.77
CA LYS A 169 -33.34 -25.77 46.68
C LYS A 169 -32.15 -26.64 46.28
N ILE A 170 -31.08 -26.00 45.91
CA ILE A 170 -29.79 -26.64 45.67
C ILE A 170 -29.26 -27.13 47.02
N THR A 171 -29.41 -28.44 47.28
CA THR A 171 -28.68 -29.14 48.33
C THR A 171 -27.18 -29.08 47.96
N GLU A 172 -26.37 -28.75 48.93
CA GLU A 172 -24.92 -28.63 48.86
C GLU A 172 -24.28 -29.77 48.08
N VAL A 173 -23.75 -29.46 46.90
CA VAL A 173 -22.93 -30.39 46.13
C VAL A 173 -21.48 -30.24 46.59
N LYS A 174 -20.94 -31.33 47.14
CA LYS A 174 -19.52 -31.48 47.46
C LYS A 174 -18.67 -31.10 46.26
N PRO A 175 -17.49 -30.46 46.47
CA PRO A 175 -16.62 -30.06 45.39
C PRO A 175 -16.16 -31.28 44.58
N GLN A 176 -16.52 -31.30 43.30
CA GLN A 176 -15.99 -32.30 42.36
C GLN A 176 -14.53 -32.00 42.03
N PRO A 177 -13.69 -33.03 41.79
CA PRO A 177 -12.29 -32.83 41.46
C PRO A 177 -12.15 -32.10 40.13
N LYS A 178 -11.16 -31.18 40.07
CA LYS A 178 -10.80 -30.45 38.86
C LYS A 178 -10.58 -31.44 37.72
N LEU A 179 -11.43 -31.36 36.69
CA LEU A 179 -11.23 -32.03 35.42
C LEU A 179 -9.97 -31.37 34.78
N GLU A 180 -8.88 -32.09 34.82
CA GLU A 180 -7.78 -31.78 33.93
C GLU A 180 -8.24 -32.00 32.48
N ALA A 181 -8.42 -30.91 31.75
CA ALA A 181 -8.79 -30.95 30.35
C ALA A 181 -7.65 -31.64 29.56
N SER A 182 -7.80 -32.95 29.30
CA SER A 182 -6.92 -33.68 28.44
C SER A 182 -7.05 -33.14 27.02
N ILE A 183 -5.94 -32.63 26.47
CA ILE A 183 -5.81 -32.05 25.13
C ILE A 183 -6.11 -33.08 24.00
N ASN A 184 -6.40 -34.32 24.37
CA ASN A 184 -6.55 -35.44 23.42
C ASN A 184 -7.90 -35.50 22.68
N GLY A 185 -8.83 -34.60 22.96
CA GLY A 185 -10.15 -34.56 22.27
C GLY A 185 -10.34 -33.42 21.28
N LEU A 186 -9.36 -32.56 21.07
CA LEU A 186 -9.51 -31.42 20.17
C LEU A 186 -9.28 -31.81 18.70
N PRO A 187 -10.09 -31.27 17.76
CA PRO A 187 -9.88 -31.43 16.33
C PRO A 187 -8.45 -31.07 15.90
N SER A 188 -7.92 -31.74 14.88
CA SER A 188 -6.52 -31.66 14.47
C SER A 188 -6.04 -30.24 14.10
N PHE A 189 -6.94 -29.36 13.68
CA PHE A 189 -6.63 -27.97 13.35
C PHE A 189 -6.30 -27.08 14.58
N PHE A 190 -6.63 -27.56 15.80
CA PHE A 190 -6.25 -26.85 17.02
C PHE A 190 -4.85 -27.27 17.54
N LYS A 191 -4.31 -28.42 17.13
CA LYS A 191 -3.08 -28.98 17.71
C LYS A 191 -1.82 -28.14 17.47
N ASN A 192 -1.81 -27.25 16.45
CA ASN A 192 -0.69 -26.37 16.13
C ASN A 192 -1.03 -24.87 16.17
N ASN A 193 -2.04 -24.50 16.95
CA ASN A 193 -2.44 -23.10 17.02
C ASN A 193 -1.67 -22.38 18.14
N PRO A 194 -0.81 -21.38 17.81
CA PRO A 194 0.01 -20.66 18.81
C PRO A 194 -0.82 -19.93 19.88
N TRP A 195 -2.10 -19.66 19.63
CA TRP A 195 -3.01 -19.02 20.59
C TRP A 195 -3.36 -19.90 21.78
N LEU A 196 -3.26 -21.24 21.68
CA LEU A 196 -3.52 -22.13 22.82
C LEU A 196 -2.48 -21.97 23.94
N GLU A 197 -1.22 -21.69 23.59
CA GLU A 197 -0.18 -21.37 24.57
C GLU A 197 -0.44 -20.04 25.29
N VAL A 198 -0.94 -19.05 24.57
CA VAL A 198 -1.29 -17.73 25.13
C VAL A 198 -2.45 -17.85 26.10
N LEU A 199 -3.47 -18.63 25.75
CA LEU A 199 -4.64 -18.88 26.62
C LEU A 199 -4.27 -19.70 27.87
N ALA A 200 -3.40 -20.70 27.74
CA ALA A 200 -2.91 -21.51 28.87
C ALA A 200 -2.08 -20.69 29.87
N LYS A 201 -1.38 -19.65 29.40
CA LYS A 201 -0.60 -18.74 30.25
C LYS A 201 -1.46 -17.71 30.97
N ARG A 202 -2.57 -17.27 30.41
CA ARG A 202 -3.49 -16.27 31.00
C ARG A 202 -4.21 -16.78 32.27
N GLY A 203 -4.32 -18.08 32.47
CA GLY A 203 -4.91 -18.67 33.67
C GLY A 203 -3.95 -18.90 34.83
N LYS A 204 -2.68 -18.51 34.71
CA LYS A 204 -1.61 -18.80 35.69
C LYS A 204 -0.88 -17.56 36.22
N GLU A 205 -1.44 -16.37 36.09
CA GLU A 205 -0.83 -15.20 36.76
C GLU A 205 -1.09 -15.28 38.27
N PRO A 206 -0.07 -15.33 39.12
CA PRO A 206 -0.26 -15.25 40.55
C PRO A 206 -0.62 -13.81 40.93
N GLU A 207 -1.68 -13.64 41.70
CA GLU A 207 -1.98 -12.40 42.40
C GLU A 207 -0.84 -12.10 43.40
N THR A 208 0.05 -11.17 43.07
CA THR A 208 0.97 -10.56 44.02
C THR A 208 1.03 -9.06 43.76
N TYR A 209 0.06 -8.36 44.31
CA TYR A 209 0.22 -6.97 44.74
C TYR A 209 -0.39 -6.80 46.11
N GLY A 210 0.46 -6.68 47.11
CA GLY A 210 0.07 -6.32 48.47
C GLY A 210 1.20 -6.40 49.45
N SER A 211 2.08 -5.41 49.45
CA SER A 211 2.73 -4.86 50.67
C SER A 211 3.41 -3.55 50.33
#